data_ebcc729a6ff6cf26dac25c8a6b290169
#
_entry.id   ebcc729a6ff6cf26dac25c8a6b290169
#
_cell.length_a   1.000
_cell.length_b   1.000
_cell.length_c   1.000
_cell.angle_alpha   90.00
_cell.angle_beta   90.00
_cell.angle_gamma   90.00
#
_symmetry.space_group_name_H-M   'P 1'
#
loop_
_entity.id
_entity.type
_entity.pdbx_description
1 polymer ?
#
loop_
_entity_poly.entity_id
_entity_poly.type
_entity_poly.pdbx_seq_one_letter_code
_entity_poly.pdbx_strand_id
1 'polypeptide(L)'
;RKKLYEVLEGAKNWFAIRNGGEMTWEEFVSRNAMFMRHVTLVFSAYVRMDGFNYTTNVENYLPMPIDPEDKVAQCIRQMMRPYAFAAYDIMLTQRIWSDYKAHYNNFSPRLPDVWAAGAIKNFIDANNIYNYDLAKIAEMCHNIPTSVINNCYEQIQKTLGIEEHDPRYINEEGLLLMLLS
;
A
#
# COMPACT_ATOMS: atom_id res chain seq x y z
N ARG A 1 16.48 -9.82 16.31
CA ARG A 1 17.00 -8.44 16.34
C ARG A 1 17.98 -8.17 15.18
N LYS A 2 18.93 -9.08 14.90
CA LYS A 2 19.92 -8.92 13.83
C LYS A 2 19.25 -8.81 12.45
N LYS A 3 18.35 -9.72 12.12
CA LYS A 3 17.58 -9.68 10.85
C LYS A 3 16.78 -8.39 10.66
N LEU A 4 16.12 -7.89 11.72
CA LEU A 4 15.39 -6.62 11.63
C LEU A 4 16.33 -5.45 11.31
N TYR A 5 17.51 -5.42 11.91
CA TYR A 5 18.48 -4.37 11.64
C TYR A 5 18.97 -4.41 10.20
N GLU A 6 19.26 -5.61 9.67
CA GLU A 6 19.66 -5.82 8.28
C GLU A 6 18.57 -5.34 7.30
N VAL A 7 17.31 -5.65 7.59
CA VAL A 7 16.14 -5.18 6.84
C VAL A 7 16.05 -3.66 6.82
N LEU A 8 16.14 -3.04 7.99
CA LEU A 8 16.05 -1.58 8.11
C LEU A 8 17.24 -0.88 7.45
N GLU A 9 18.42 -1.46 7.53
CA GLU A 9 19.63 -0.96 6.85
C GLU A 9 19.47 -1.02 5.34
N GLY A 10 18.96 -2.13 4.81
CA GLY A 10 18.66 -2.29 3.38
C GLY A 10 17.64 -1.25 2.91
N ALA A 11 16.56 -1.06 3.65
CA ALA A 11 15.54 -0.06 3.34
C ALA A 11 16.14 1.36 3.37
N LYS A 12 16.92 1.70 4.39
CA LYS A 12 17.59 3.01 4.48
C LYS A 12 18.49 3.26 3.26
N ASN A 13 19.27 2.26 2.85
CA ASN A 13 20.17 2.36 1.72
C ASN A 13 19.40 2.53 0.40
N TRP A 14 18.31 1.79 0.22
CA TRP A 14 17.43 1.94 -0.93
C TRP A 14 16.84 3.35 -1.04
N PHE A 15 16.35 3.91 0.08
CA PHE A 15 15.87 5.29 0.14
C PHE A 15 16.98 6.30 -0.15
N ALA A 16 18.20 6.09 0.39
CA ALA A 16 19.33 6.95 0.16
C ALA A 16 19.68 7.03 -1.33
N ILE A 17 19.76 5.89 -2.03
CA ILE A 17 20.05 5.84 -3.48
C ILE A 17 19.02 6.66 -4.26
N ARG A 18 17.73 6.52 -3.95
CA ARG A 18 16.65 7.24 -4.65
C ARG A 18 16.59 8.74 -4.35
N ASN A 19 17.08 9.16 -3.20
CA ASN A 19 17.11 10.58 -2.82
C ASN A 19 18.47 11.26 -3.10
N GLY A 20 19.34 10.61 -3.88
CA GLY A 20 20.55 11.24 -4.41
C GLY A 20 21.78 11.13 -3.53
N GLY A 21 21.84 10.19 -2.57
CA GLY A 21 23.04 9.99 -1.81
C GLY A 21 22.88 9.36 -0.41
N GLU A 22 23.76 9.71 0.49
CA GLU A 22 23.74 9.20 1.86
C GLU A 22 22.55 9.76 2.65
N MET A 23 21.99 8.92 3.52
CA MET A 23 20.86 9.27 4.40
C MET A 23 21.18 8.84 5.82
N THR A 24 21.01 9.74 6.79
CA THR A 24 21.13 9.40 8.21
C THR A 24 19.93 8.60 8.70
N TRP A 25 20.08 7.91 9.83
CA TRP A 25 18.95 7.20 10.44
C TRP A 25 17.83 8.14 10.87
N GLU A 26 18.14 9.33 11.35
CA GLU A 26 17.15 10.34 11.76
C GLU A 26 16.35 10.84 10.55
N GLU A 27 17.03 11.11 9.44
CA GLU A 27 16.38 11.51 8.19
C GLU A 27 15.50 10.38 7.64
N PHE A 28 16.00 9.13 7.65
CA PHE A 28 15.24 7.97 7.21
C PHE A 28 13.97 7.79 8.04
N VAL A 29 14.07 7.80 9.36
CA VAL A 29 12.92 7.66 10.27
C VAL A 29 11.93 8.81 10.11
N SER A 30 12.42 10.04 10.01
CA SER A 30 11.58 11.23 9.87
C SER A 30 10.80 11.24 8.57
N ARG A 31 11.49 10.96 7.44
CA ARG A 31 10.88 10.96 6.10
C ARG A 31 9.98 9.75 5.86
N ASN A 32 10.23 8.64 6.57
CA ASN A 32 9.56 7.36 6.35
C ASN A 32 8.82 6.86 7.60
N ALA A 33 8.26 7.77 8.39
CA ALA A 33 7.59 7.43 9.64
C ALA A 33 6.47 6.38 9.46
N MET A 34 5.77 6.39 8.32
CA MET A 34 4.75 5.40 7.99
C MET A 34 5.37 4.03 7.73
N PHE A 35 6.44 3.95 6.93
CA PHE A 35 7.19 2.72 6.68
C PHE A 35 7.76 2.15 7.99
N MET A 36 8.32 2.99 8.85
CA MET A 36 8.84 2.57 10.15
C MET A 36 7.75 2.01 11.08
N ARG A 37 6.58 2.61 11.08
CA ARG A 37 5.42 2.06 11.81
C ARG A 37 5.01 0.71 11.25
N HIS A 38 4.98 0.57 9.94
CA HIS A 38 4.67 -0.64 9.22
C HIS A 38 5.64 -1.78 9.58
N VAL A 39 6.94 -1.53 9.44
CA VAL A 39 7.97 -2.50 9.81
C VAL A 39 7.87 -2.88 11.29
N THR A 40 7.61 -1.93 12.17
CA THR A 40 7.43 -2.20 13.60
C THR A 40 6.21 -3.08 13.86
N LEU A 41 5.10 -2.85 13.14
CA LEU A 41 3.89 -3.67 13.26
C LEU A 41 4.10 -5.08 12.75
N VAL A 42 4.64 -5.22 11.54
CA VAL A 42 4.97 -6.53 10.94
C VAL A 42 5.94 -7.29 11.84
N PHE A 43 6.98 -6.63 12.33
CA PHE A 43 7.96 -7.25 13.23
C PHE A 43 7.36 -7.61 14.59
N SER A 44 6.55 -6.75 15.17
CA SER A 44 5.83 -7.04 16.42
C SER A 44 4.86 -8.21 16.22
N ALA A 45 4.24 -8.31 15.03
CA ALA A 45 3.44 -9.43 14.63
C ALA A 45 4.28 -10.72 14.57
N TYR A 46 5.40 -10.69 13.90
CA TYR A 46 6.31 -11.84 13.75
C TYR A 46 6.87 -12.34 15.08
N VAL A 47 7.30 -11.43 15.94
CA VAL A 47 7.85 -11.77 17.28
C VAL A 47 6.78 -12.40 18.18
N ARG A 48 5.52 -12.08 17.98
CA ARG A 48 4.41 -12.63 18.77
C ARG A 48 3.89 -13.97 18.23
N MET A 49 4.10 -14.30 16.95
CA MET A 49 3.73 -15.61 16.40
C MET A 49 4.49 -16.78 17.04
N ASP A 50 5.61 -16.53 17.69
CA ASP A 50 6.42 -17.53 18.40
C ASP A 50 5.87 -17.96 19.78
N GLY A 51 4.61 -17.64 20.11
CA GLY A 51 4.00 -18.21 21.33
C GLY A 51 2.96 -17.37 22.07
N PHE A 52 2.44 -16.30 21.50
CA PHE A 52 1.45 -15.47 22.18
C PHE A 52 0.13 -15.35 21.39
N ASN A 53 -1.01 -15.51 22.10
CA ASN A 53 -2.36 -15.34 21.57
C ASN A 53 -2.56 -13.95 20.95
N TYR A 54 -2.84 -13.92 19.65
CA TYR A 54 -3.15 -12.73 18.89
C TYR A 54 -4.61 -12.32 19.08
N THR A 55 -4.82 -11.19 19.73
CA THR A 55 -6.12 -10.49 19.73
C THR A 55 -5.98 -9.00 19.42
N THR A 56 -4.90 -8.58 18.80
CA THR A 56 -4.72 -7.18 18.40
C THR A 56 -5.12 -7.01 16.95
N ASN A 57 -6.26 -6.38 16.75
CA ASN A 57 -6.70 -5.89 15.44
C ASN A 57 -5.65 -4.90 14.93
N VAL A 58 -4.91 -5.25 13.88
CA VAL A 58 -3.89 -4.40 13.25
C VAL A 58 -4.50 -3.06 12.82
N GLU A 59 -5.81 -3.06 12.51
CA GLU A 59 -6.60 -1.88 12.19
C GLU A 59 -6.52 -0.78 13.28
N ASN A 60 -6.30 -1.14 14.54
CA ASN A 60 -6.19 -0.18 15.65
C ASN A 60 -4.84 0.55 15.74
N TYR A 61 -3.83 0.09 15.01
CA TYR A 61 -2.47 0.65 15.06
C TYR A 61 -2.11 1.53 13.87
N LEU A 62 -2.96 1.57 12.86
CA LEU A 62 -2.75 2.41 11.70
C LEU A 62 -3.57 3.69 11.86
N PRO A 63 -2.92 4.84 12.01
CA PRO A 63 -3.62 6.11 12.01
C PRO A 63 -4.06 6.42 10.59
N MET A 64 -5.15 5.81 10.19
CA MET A 64 -5.78 6.12 8.92
C MET A 64 -7.18 6.61 9.21
N PRO A 65 -7.44 7.89 9.11
CA PRO A 65 -8.79 8.36 8.95
C PRO A 65 -9.26 7.98 7.55
N ILE A 66 -9.60 6.70 7.37
CA ILE A 66 -10.39 6.34 6.20
C ILE A 66 -11.79 6.83 6.55
N ASP A 67 -12.19 7.87 5.84
CA ASP A 67 -13.55 8.35 5.92
C ASP A 67 -14.50 7.18 5.58
N PRO A 68 -15.30 6.68 6.51
CA PRO A 68 -16.20 5.55 6.27
C PRO A 68 -17.26 5.88 5.21
N GLU A 69 -17.52 7.16 4.96
CA GLU A 69 -18.44 7.63 3.94
C GLU A 69 -17.79 7.77 2.55
N ASP A 70 -16.48 7.60 2.44
CA ASP A 70 -15.78 7.67 1.15
C ASP A 70 -16.17 6.49 0.25
N LYS A 71 -16.92 6.78 -0.80
CA LYS A 71 -17.44 5.79 -1.73
C LYS A 71 -16.36 4.99 -2.45
N VAL A 72 -15.22 5.60 -2.74
CA VAL A 72 -14.10 4.90 -3.39
C VAL A 72 -13.47 3.92 -2.41
N ALA A 73 -13.26 4.32 -1.16
CA ALA A 73 -12.75 3.44 -0.13
C ALA A 73 -13.70 2.25 0.15
N GLN A 74 -15.01 2.48 0.08
CA GLN A 74 -16.01 1.40 0.17
C GLN A 74 -15.92 0.45 -1.03
N CYS A 75 -15.80 0.97 -2.27
CA CYS A 75 -15.63 0.17 -3.48
C CYS A 75 -14.36 -0.69 -3.42
N ILE A 76 -13.22 -0.14 -3.00
CA ILE A 76 -11.97 -0.89 -2.80
C ILE A 76 -12.22 -2.11 -1.90
N ARG A 77 -12.85 -1.90 -0.75
CA ARG A 77 -13.16 -2.99 0.19
C ARG A 77 -14.07 -4.04 -0.44
N GLN A 78 -15.11 -3.63 -1.15
CA GLN A 78 -16.06 -4.52 -1.80
C GLN A 78 -15.41 -5.36 -2.90
N MET A 79 -14.53 -4.76 -3.70
CA MET A 79 -13.85 -5.41 -4.82
C MET A 79 -12.75 -6.37 -4.36
N MET A 80 -11.97 -6.03 -3.34
CA MET A 80 -10.84 -6.84 -2.90
C MET A 80 -11.23 -8.01 -1.97
N ARG A 81 -12.25 -7.85 -1.16
CA ARG A 81 -12.67 -8.86 -0.18
C ARG A 81 -12.94 -10.25 -0.76
N PRO A 82 -13.68 -10.40 -1.89
CA PRO A 82 -13.97 -11.71 -2.49
C PRO A 82 -12.72 -12.45 -3.01
N TYR A 83 -11.62 -11.75 -3.20
CA TYR A 83 -10.38 -12.28 -3.77
C TYR A 83 -9.30 -12.56 -2.73
N ALA A 84 -9.71 -12.73 -1.48
CA ALA A 84 -8.86 -13.11 -0.34
C ALA A 84 -7.70 -12.16 -0.01
N PHE A 85 -7.79 -10.90 -0.41
CA PHE A 85 -6.85 -9.88 0.08
C PHE A 85 -7.02 -9.71 1.59
N ALA A 86 -5.90 -9.62 2.30
CA ALA A 86 -5.91 -9.36 3.73
C ALA A 86 -6.52 -7.98 4.05
N ALA A 87 -7.06 -7.81 5.26
CA ALA A 87 -7.58 -6.52 5.70
C ALA A 87 -6.53 -5.40 5.57
N TYR A 88 -5.27 -5.77 5.75
CA TYR A 88 -4.13 -4.87 5.62
C TYR A 88 -3.89 -4.41 4.17
N ASP A 89 -3.99 -5.30 3.18
CA ASP A 89 -3.87 -4.97 1.76
C ASP A 89 -4.96 -3.99 1.34
N ILE A 90 -6.19 -4.24 1.78
CA ILE A 90 -7.34 -3.37 1.54
C ILE A 90 -7.08 -1.97 2.10
N MET A 91 -6.51 -1.90 3.29
CA MET A 91 -6.21 -0.65 3.96
C MET A 91 -5.08 0.12 3.27
N LEU A 92 -4.01 -0.55 2.82
CA LEU A 92 -2.96 0.08 2.03
C LEU A 92 -3.50 0.63 0.70
N THR A 93 -4.40 -0.11 0.06
CA THR A 93 -5.06 0.34 -1.16
C THR A 93 -5.94 1.57 -0.90
N GLN A 94 -6.68 1.58 0.20
CA GLN A 94 -7.47 2.75 0.63
C GLN A 94 -6.56 3.94 0.99
N ARG A 95 -5.34 3.68 1.48
CA ARG A 95 -4.34 4.71 1.73
C ARG A 95 -3.85 5.35 0.44
N ILE A 96 -3.58 4.57 -0.62
CA ILE A 96 -3.26 5.12 -1.95
C ILE A 96 -4.33 6.11 -2.40
N TRP A 97 -5.61 5.73 -2.27
CA TRP A 97 -6.72 6.60 -2.60
C TRP A 97 -6.76 7.87 -1.75
N SER A 98 -6.62 7.73 -0.43
CA SER A 98 -6.63 8.86 0.51
C SER A 98 -5.51 9.85 0.22
N ASP A 99 -4.30 9.36 -0.04
CA ASP A 99 -3.14 10.18 -0.37
C ASP A 99 -3.33 10.89 -1.72
N TYR A 100 -3.89 10.22 -2.72
CA TYR A 100 -4.25 10.85 -3.99
C TYR A 100 -5.30 11.95 -3.81
N LYS A 101 -6.37 11.67 -3.08
CA LYS A 101 -7.45 12.62 -2.81
C LYS A 101 -6.95 13.88 -2.10
N ALA A 102 -5.95 13.74 -1.22
CA ALA A 102 -5.36 14.87 -0.47
C ALA A 102 -4.68 15.91 -1.37
N HIS A 103 -4.30 15.57 -2.60
CA HIS A 103 -3.74 16.51 -3.59
C HIS A 103 -4.80 17.42 -4.23
N TYR A 104 -6.08 17.13 -4.02
CA TYR A 104 -7.18 17.86 -4.65
C TYR A 104 -8.19 18.33 -3.62
N ASN A 105 -8.50 19.61 -3.62
CA ASN A 105 -9.53 20.17 -2.76
C ASN A 105 -10.91 19.68 -3.20
N ASN A 106 -11.65 19.01 -2.30
CA ASN A 106 -13.02 18.56 -2.51
C ASN A 106 -13.22 17.60 -3.72
N PHE A 107 -12.22 16.76 -4.00
CA PHE A 107 -12.35 15.78 -5.08
C PHE A 107 -13.38 14.71 -4.73
N SER A 108 -14.47 14.68 -5.51
CA SER A 108 -15.53 13.66 -5.40
C SER A 108 -15.79 13.06 -6.78
N PRO A 109 -15.32 11.86 -7.06
CA PRO A 109 -15.46 11.25 -8.38
C PRO A 109 -16.90 10.82 -8.66
N ARG A 110 -17.34 11.00 -9.90
CA ARG A 110 -18.66 10.54 -10.37
C ARG A 110 -18.77 9.02 -10.46
N LEU A 111 -17.65 8.35 -10.69
CA LEU A 111 -17.54 6.90 -10.87
C LEU A 111 -16.52 6.36 -9.83
N PRO A 112 -16.94 6.15 -8.58
CA PRO A 112 -16.03 5.73 -7.52
C PRO A 112 -15.39 4.35 -7.75
N ASP A 113 -16.10 3.44 -8.40
CA ASP A 113 -15.65 2.10 -8.78
C ASP A 113 -14.44 2.13 -9.73
N VAL A 114 -14.42 3.04 -10.69
CA VAL A 114 -13.29 3.23 -11.61
C VAL A 114 -12.03 3.69 -10.88
N TRP A 115 -12.16 4.61 -9.94
CA TRP A 115 -11.04 5.09 -9.13
C TRP A 115 -10.55 4.03 -8.14
N ALA A 116 -11.48 3.23 -7.61
CA ALA A 116 -11.13 2.07 -6.80
C ALA A 116 -10.28 1.07 -7.59
N ALA A 117 -10.68 0.75 -8.84
CA ALA A 117 -9.91 -0.13 -9.72
C ALA A 117 -8.50 0.42 -10.02
N GLY A 118 -8.37 1.72 -10.27
CA GLY A 118 -7.08 2.39 -10.44
C GLY A 118 -6.18 2.31 -9.19
N ALA A 119 -6.75 2.48 -8.01
CA ALA A 119 -6.03 2.34 -6.74
C ALA A 119 -5.61 0.88 -6.49
N ILE A 120 -6.48 -0.09 -6.76
CA ILE A 120 -6.18 -1.53 -6.68
C ILE A 120 -5.01 -1.90 -7.60
N LYS A 121 -5.03 -1.41 -8.84
CA LYS A 121 -3.93 -1.65 -9.79
C LYS A 121 -2.60 -1.08 -9.28
N ASN A 122 -2.60 0.13 -8.72
CA ASN A 122 -1.40 0.72 -8.13
C ASN A 122 -0.87 -0.12 -6.94
N PHE A 123 -1.76 -0.63 -6.10
CA PHE A 123 -1.38 -1.51 -4.99
C PHE A 123 -0.76 -2.83 -5.49
N ILE A 124 -1.38 -3.45 -6.49
CA ILE A 124 -0.90 -4.71 -7.08
C ILE A 124 0.49 -4.54 -7.68
N ASP A 125 0.71 -3.47 -8.45
CA ASP A 125 2.01 -3.20 -9.08
C ASP A 125 3.08 -2.84 -8.04
N ALA A 126 2.75 -2.01 -7.06
CA ALA A 126 3.68 -1.64 -5.99
C ALA A 126 4.16 -2.85 -5.16
N ASN A 127 3.35 -3.91 -5.09
CA ASN A 127 3.65 -5.12 -4.34
C ASN A 127 4.07 -6.32 -5.22
N ASN A 128 4.20 -6.15 -6.53
CA ASN A 128 4.54 -7.23 -7.48
C ASN A 128 3.63 -8.46 -7.37
N ILE A 129 2.32 -8.24 -7.27
CA ILE A 129 1.35 -9.33 -7.16
C ILE A 129 1.01 -9.86 -8.56
N TYR A 130 1.83 -10.75 -9.08
CA TYR A 130 1.79 -11.23 -10.48
C TYR A 130 0.52 -11.97 -10.92
N ASN A 131 -0.29 -12.44 -9.97
CA ASN A 131 -1.52 -13.18 -10.26
C ASN A 131 -2.70 -12.31 -10.71
N TYR A 132 -2.52 -11.00 -10.75
CA TYR A 132 -3.55 -10.01 -11.07
C TYR A 132 -3.10 -9.11 -12.21
N ASP A 133 -3.24 -9.61 -13.42
CA ASP A 133 -3.11 -8.77 -14.62
C ASP A 133 -4.30 -7.81 -14.78
N LEU A 134 -4.22 -6.92 -15.74
CA LEU A 134 -5.25 -5.91 -15.96
C LEU A 134 -6.63 -6.51 -16.29
N ALA A 135 -6.66 -7.67 -16.95
CA ALA A 135 -7.91 -8.36 -17.26
C ALA A 135 -8.57 -8.91 -16.00
N LYS A 136 -7.75 -9.50 -15.10
CA LYS A 136 -8.23 -10.00 -13.81
C LYS A 136 -8.70 -8.88 -12.90
N ILE A 137 -8.01 -7.74 -12.91
CA ILE A 137 -8.45 -6.54 -12.18
C ILE A 137 -9.78 -6.02 -12.73
N ALA A 138 -9.95 -6.02 -14.05
CA ALA A 138 -11.22 -5.65 -14.68
C ALA A 138 -12.37 -6.56 -14.24
N GLU A 139 -12.12 -7.89 -14.18
CA GLU A 139 -13.08 -8.87 -13.66
C GLU A 139 -13.45 -8.59 -12.19
N MET A 140 -12.46 -8.36 -11.32
CA MET A 140 -12.68 -7.99 -9.92
C MET A 140 -13.53 -6.73 -9.77
N CYS A 141 -13.37 -5.81 -10.69
CA CYS A 141 -14.01 -4.49 -10.70
C CYS A 141 -15.26 -4.44 -11.59
N HIS A 142 -16.06 -5.50 -11.58
CA HIS A 142 -17.35 -5.56 -12.30
C HIS A 142 -17.22 -5.33 -13.81
N ASN A 143 -16.14 -5.81 -14.42
CA ASN A 143 -15.86 -5.69 -15.86
C ASN A 143 -15.73 -4.24 -16.37
N ILE A 144 -15.18 -3.35 -15.55
CA ILE A 144 -14.82 -2.02 -16.00
C ILE A 144 -13.83 -2.13 -17.17
N PRO A 145 -13.99 -1.37 -18.27
CA PRO A 145 -13.05 -1.41 -19.38
C PRO A 145 -11.61 -1.11 -18.94
N THR A 146 -10.68 -1.94 -19.38
CA THR A 146 -9.26 -1.85 -19.00
C THR A 146 -8.62 -0.50 -19.31
N SER A 147 -9.03 0.14 -20.41
CA SER A 147 -8.57 1.49 -20.77
C SER A 147 -8.98 2.55 -19.74
N VAL A 148 -10.15 2.39 -19.14
CA VAL A 148 -10.67 3.32 -18.12
C VAL A 148 -9.91 3.11 -16.80
N ILE A 149 -9.64 1.85 -16.44
CA ILE A 149 -8.81 1.51 -15.26
C ILE A 149 -7.42 2.11 -15.42
N ASN A 150 -6.78 1.92 -16.59
CA ASN A 150 -5.44 2.45 -16.87
C ASN A 150 -5.38 3.97 -16.73
N ASN A 151 -6.38 4.69 -17.22
CA ASN A 151 -6.40 6.15 -17.08
C ASN A 151 -6.37 6.60 -15.60
N CYS A 152 -7.15 5.97 -14.75
CA CYS A 152 -7.15 6.29 -13.31
C CYS A 152 -5.87 5.81 -12.62
N TYR A 153 -5.39 4.62 -12.99
CA TYR A 153 -4.12 4.09 -12.52
C TYR A 153 -2.95 5.06 -12.80
N GLU A 154 -2.79 5.51 -14.06
CA GLU A 154 -1.72 6.42 -14.45
C GLU A 154 -1.81 7.78 -13.76
N GLN A 155 -3.03 8.29 -13.56
CA GLN A 155 -3.23 9.54 -12.83
C GLN A 155 -2.80 9.41 -11.36
N ILE A 156 -3.20 8.34 -10.67
CA ILE A 156 -2.82 8.08 -9.29
C ILE A 156 -1.30 7.89 -9.20
N GLN A 157 -0.75 7.00 -10.05
CA GLN A 157 0.67 6.69 -10.07
C GLN A 157 1.53 7.94 -10.28
N LYS A 158 1.20 8.75 -11.28
CA LYS A 158 1.94 9.98 -11.60
C LYS A 158 1.84 11.02 -10.48
N THR A 159 0.65 11.20 -9.89
CA THR A 159 0.43 12.20 -8.84
C THR A 159 1.20 11.84 -7.58
N LEU A 160 1.20 10.56 -7.20
CA LEU A 160 1.85 10.08 -5.98
C LEU A 160 3.30 9.65 -6.20
N GLY A 161 3.75 9.53 -7.46
CA GLY A 161 5.07 8.99 -7.79
C GLY A 161 5.25 7.56 -7.29
N ILE A 162 4.19 6.71 -7.42
CA ILE A 162 4.25 5.33 -6.94
C ILE A 162 5.17 4.53 -7.85
N GLU A 163 6.08 3.80 -7.25
CA GLU A 163 6.99 2.89 -7.91
C GLU A 163 6.86 1.48 -7.34
N GLU A 164 7.49 0.52 -8.01
CA GLU A 164 7.61 -0.84 -7.52
C GLU A 164 8.26 -0.85 -6.14
N HIS A 165 7.70 -1.62 -5.22
CA HIS A 165 8.12 -1.70 -3.82
C HIS A 165 8.08 -0.35 -3.08
N ASP A 166 7.15 0.52 -3.42
CA ASP A 166 6.98 1.80 -2.71
C ASP A 166 6.68 1.56 -1.23
N PRO A 167 7.57 1.98 -0.32
CA PRO A 167 7.46 1.66 1.10
C PRO A 167 6.26 2.29 1.80
N ARG A 168 5.57 3.22 1.16
CA ARG A 168 4.32 3.80 1.69
C ARG A 168 3.14 2.82 1.55
N TYR A 169 3.22 1.90 0.57
CA TYR A 169 2.10 1.06 0.16
C TYR A 169 2.45 -0.43 0.07
N ILE A 170 3.66 -0.79 0.50
CA ILE A 170 4.14 -2.17 0.48
C ILE A 170 3.50 -2.99 1.59
N ASN A 171 3.06 -4.20 1.27
CA ASN A 171 2.58 -5.18 2.25
C ASN A 171 3.74 -6.10 2.72
N GLU A 172 3.40 -7.11 3.53
CA GLU A 172 4.37 -8.04 4.09
C GLU A 172 5.12 -8.84 3.00
N GLU A 173 4.42 -9.31 1.97
CA GLU A 173 5.01 -10.06 0.86
C GLU A 173 5.90 -9.17 -0.01
N GLY A 174 5.44 -7.98 -0.37
CA GLY A 174 6.20 -7.00 -1.11
C GLY A 174 7.45 -6.54 -0.35
N LEU A 175 7.35 -6.38 0.97
CA LEU A 175 8.51 -6.10 1.82
C LEU A 175 9.53 -7.23 1.78
N LEU A 176 9.09 -8.48 1.87
CA LEU A 176 9.96 -9.65 1.77
C LEU A 176 10.65 -9.73 0.40
N LEU A 177 9.93 -9.47 -0.68
CA LEU A 177 10.49 -9.44 -2.04
C LEU A 177 11.55 -8.35 -2.19
N MET A 178 11.28 -7.15 -1.68
CA MET A 178 12.24 -6.04 -1.68
C MET A 178 13.55 -6.39 -0.93
N LEU A 179 13.45 -7.25 0.09
CA LEU A 179 14.61 -7.65 0.90
C LEU A 179 15.41 -8.79 0.30
N LEU A 180 14.82 -9.55 -0.61
CA LEU A 180 15.45 -10.69 -1.28
C LEU A 180 16.04 -10.33 -2.65
N SER A 181 15.68 -9.16 -3.19
CA SER A 181 16.21 -8.61 -4.43
C SER A 181 17.47 -7.76 -4.21
#